data_450fe43e798e7391dddc69a461dd09c7
#
_entry.id   450fe43e798e7391dddc69a461dd09c7
#
_cell.length_a   1.000
_cell.length_b   1.000
_cell.length_c   1.000
_cell.angle_alpha   90.00
_cell.angle_beta   90.00
_cell.angle_gamma   90.00
#
_symmetry.space_group_name_H-M   'P 1'
#
loop_
_entity.id
_entity.type
_entity.pdbx_description
1 polymer ?
#
loop_
_entity_poly.entity_id
_entity_poly.type
_entity_poly.pdbx_seq_one_letter_code
_entity_poly.pdbx_strand_id
1 'polypeptide(L)'
;MASVTPASPFESISGKLSRKERIVLRTRNGRMHAYAILHPYEGPLAQSRKKAISAFAEAVKQCKTEMSDPARLAFWQERYAGYKKLANKSLSRANRRFFGDNSTAAAQDKYYSTLRGFIIAQLRIERETK
;
A
#
# COMPACT_ATOMS: atom_id res chain seq x y z
N MET A 1 -15.60 26.95 -4.25
CA MET A 1 -14.95 25.76 -4.81
C MET A 1 -14.95 25.89 -6.33
N ALA A 2 -13.80 25.87 -6.95
CA ALA A 2 -13.72 25.90 -8.42
C ALA A 2 -13.94 24.49 -8.99
N SER A 3 -14.79 24.40 -10.01
CA SER A 3 -15.04 23.16 -10.75
C SER A 3 -14.48 23.28 -12.15
N VAL A 4 -13.65 22.33 -12.56
CA VAL A 4 -13.04 22.30 -13.89
C VAL A 4 -13.45 21.00 -14.57
N THR A 5 -13.96 21.09 -15.80
CA THR A 5 -14.22 19.91 -16.62
C THR A 5 -12.93 19.52 -17.32
N PRO A 6 -12.42 18.29 -17.17
CA PRO A 6 -11.21 17.88 -17.86
C PRO A 6 -11.43 17.86 -19.36
N ALA A 7 -10.48 18.45 -20.10
CA ALA A 7 -10.46 18.33 -21.55
C ALA A 7 -9.97 16.91 -21.95
N SER A 8 -10.59 16.35 -23.00
CA SER A 8 -10.05 15.14 -23.64
C SER A 8 -8.55 15.34 -24.00
N PRO A 9 -7.63 14.41 -23.74
CA PRO A 9 -7.86 12.99 -23.44
C PRO A 9 -7.90 12.60 -21.95
N PHE A 10 -7.97 13.55 -21.02
CA PHE A 10 -7.92 13.25 -19.59
C PHE A 10 -9.34 13.01 -19.04
N GLU A 11 -9.66 11.78 -18.72
CA GLU A 11 -10.95 11.44 -18.10
C GLU A 11 -10.97 11.74 -16.59
N SER A 12 -9.82 11.65 -15.94
CA SER A 12 -9.69 12.00 -14.52
C SER A 12 -8.27 12.43 -14.15
N ILE A 13 -8.19 13.46 -13.35
CA ILE A 13 -6.93 13.89 -12.72
C ILE A 13 -7.17 13.97 -11.23
N SER A 14 -6.30 13.33 -10.44
CA SER A 14 -6.35 13.42 -8.99
C SER A 14 -4.95 13.53 -8.40
N GLY A 15 -4.82 14.30 -7.34
CA GLY A 15 -3.57 14.45 -6.63
C GLY A 15 -3.22 15.91 -6.35
N LYS A 16 -2.04 16.11 -5.79
CA LYS A 16 -1.50 17.42 -5.47
C LYS A 16 -0.76 17.99 -6.67
N LEU A 17 -1.05 19.22 -7.07
CA LEU A 17 -0.42 19.89 -8.23
C LEU A 17 1.10 20.02 -8.09
N SER A 18 1.59 20.34 -6.89
CA SER A 18 3.01 20.37 -6.60
C SER A 18 3.28 20.08 -5.12
N ARG A 19 4.55 19.82 -4.78
CA ARG A 19 4.94 19.66 -3.36
C ARG A 19 4.79 20.92 -2.54
N LYS A 20 4.91 22.10 -3.17
CA LYS A 20 4.85 23.41 -2.53
C LYS A 20 3.42 23.97 -2.48
N GLU A 21 2.59 23.61 -3.43
CA GLU A 21 1.23 24.13 -3.50
C GLU A 21 0.27 23.33 -2.64
N ARG A 22 -0.66 24.03 -2.00
CA ARG A 22 -1.71 23.42 -1.17
C ARG A 22 -2.97 23.09 -1.96
N ILE A 23 -2.89 23.11 -3.30
CA ILE A 23 -4.01 22.81 -4.18
C ILE A 23 -4.03 21.33 -4.50
N VAL A 24 -5.17 20.71 -4.26
CA VAL A 24 -5.43 19.30 -4.55
C VAL A 24 -6.52 19.21 -5.60
N LEU A 25 -6.27 18.45 -6.65
CA LEU A 25 -7.27 18.10 -7.65
C LEU A 25 -7.93 16.77 -7.28
N ARG A 26 -9.23 16.71 -7.40
CA ARG A 26 -10.01 15.49 -7.18
C ARG A 26 -11.16 15.40 -8.16
N THR A 27 -11.26 14.28 -8.86
CA THR A 27 -12.42 13.98 -9.71
C THR A 27 -13.51 13.30 -8.87
N ARG A 28 -14.71 13.85 -8.92
CA ARG A 28 -15.90 13.28 -8.28
C ARG A 28 -17.09 13.40 -9.23
N ASN A 29 -17.77 12.29 -9.48
CA ASN A 29 -18.93 12.23 -10.38
C ASN A 29 -18.63 12.80 -11.78
N GLY A 30 -17.48 12.46 -12.36
CA GLY A 30 -17.08 12.93 -13.69
C GLY A 30 -16.67 14.41 -13.76
N ARG A 31 -16.67 15.13 -12.64
CA ARG A 31 -16.22 16.54 -12.56
C ARG A 31 -14.95 16.66 -11.74
N MET A 32 -14.02 17.47 -12.22
CA MET A 32 -12.79 17.78 -11.51
C MET A 32 -13.00 18.98 -10.60
N HIS A 33 -12.62 18.81 -9.35
CA HIS A 33 -12.66 19.85 -8.32
C HIS A 33 -11.23 20.19 -7.89
N ALA A 34 -10.91 21.49 -7.88
CA ALA A 34 -9.69 22.01 -7.27
C ALA A 34 -10.05 22.64 -5.93
N TYR A 35 -9.37 22.25 -4.87
CA TYR A 35 -9.54 22.86 -3.56
C TYR A 35 -8.20 23.06 -2.86
N ALA A 36 -8.08 24.14 -2.11
CA ALA A 36 -6.91 24.42 -1.31
C ALA A 36 -7.03 23.81 0.08
N ILE A 37 -5.97 23.18 0.56
CA ILE A 37 -5.86 22.79 1.95
C ILE A 37 -5.44 24.02 2.76
N LEU A 38 -6.43 24.71 3.33
CA LEU A 38 -6.19 25.96 4.07
C LEU A 38 -5.46 25.74 5.40
N HIS A 39 -5.76 24.62 6.06
CA HIS A 39 -5.18 24.28 7.37
C HIS A 39 -4.69 22.83 7.36
N PRO A 40 -3.49 22.54 6.80
CA PRO A 40 -2.91 21.22 6.94
C PRO A 40 -2.65 20.93 8.42
N TYR A 41 -3.00 19.72 8.86
CA TYR A 41 -2.70 19.31 10.23
C TYR A 41 -1.17 19.22 10.41
N GLU A 42 -0.64 20.07 11.28
CA GLU A 42 0.78 20.14 11.62
C GLU A 42 1.07 19.60 13.04
N GLY A 43 0.06 19.06 13.69
CA GLY A 43 0.17 18.50 15.03
C GLY A 43 0.94 17.18 15.10
N PRO A 44 1.24 16.70 16.33
CA PRO A 44 1.95 15.45 16.53
C PRO A 44 1.10 14.27 16.05
N LEU A 45 1.76 13.29 15.39
CA LEU A 45 1.08 12.08 14.96
C LEU A 45 0.52 11.30 16.16
N ALA A 46 -0.67 10.75 16.02
CA ALA A 46 -1.26 9.87 17.02
C ALA A 46 -0.33 8.68 17.33
N GLN A 47 -0.33 8.19 18.55
CA GLN A 47 0.56 7.09 18.99
C GLN A 47 0.37 5.82 18.17
N SER A 48 -0.88 5.48 17.81
CA SER A 48 -1.19 4.35 16.92
C SER A 48 -0.51 4.50 15.55
N ARG A 49 -0.52 5.72 14.98
CA ARG A 49 0.12 6.00 13.70
C ARG A 49 1.64 5.95 13.80
N LYS A 50 2.23 6.44 14.89
CA LYS A 50 3.69 6.33 15.14
C LYS A 50 4.11 4.86 15.23
N LYS A 51 3.36 4.02 15.96
CA LYS A 51 3.60 2.57 16.05
C LYS A 51 3.51 1.89 14.68
N ALA A 52 2.49 2.21 13.88
CA ALA A 52 2.35 1.63 12.54
C ALA A 52 3.50 2.04 11.59
N ILE A 53 3.95 3.30 11.66
CA ILE A 53 5.10 3.79 10.87
C ILE A 53 6.39 3.08 11.30
N SER A 54 6.66 2.95 12.61
CA SER A 54 7.86 2.27 13.08
C SER A 54 7.86 0.79 12.72
N ALA A 55 6.74 0.10 12.89
CA ALA A 55 6.60 -1.30 12.50
C ALA A 55 6.83 -1.52 11.00
N PHE A 56 6.32 -0.61 10.16
CA PHE A 56 6.57 -0.64 8.73
C PHE A 56 8.04 -0.39 8.39
N ALA A 57 8.67 0.62 9.01
CA ALA A 57 10.08 0.93 8.78
C ALA A 57 11.01 -0.23 9.16
N GLU A 58 10.71 -0.93 10.26
CA GLU A 58 11.43 -2.12 10.68
C GLU A 58 11.22 -3.30 9.72
N ALA A 59 10.00 -3.53 9.26
CA ALA A 59 9.71 -4.55 8.25
C ALA A 59 10.47 -4.29 6.94
N VAL A 60 10.60 -3.02 6.53
CA VAL A 60 11.41 -2.62 5.37
C VAL A 60 12.88 -2.90 5.57
N LYS A 61 13.44 -2.60 6.75
CA LYS A 61 14.85 -2.93 7.08
C LYS A 61 15.08 -4.44 7.02
N GLN A 62 14.23 -5.21 7.68
CA GLN A 62 14.34 -6.67 7.68
C GLN A 62 14.18 -7.25 6.27
N CYS A 63 13.26 -6.72 5.46
CA CYS A 63 13.13 -7.12 4.05
C CYS A 63 14.42 -6.91 3.26
N LYS A 64 15.15 -5.81 3.47
CA LYS A 64 16.44 -5.57 2.83
C LYS A 64 17.47 -6.62 3.23
N THR A 65 17.54 -6.97 4.52
CA THR A 65 18.43 -8.02 5.03
C THR A 65 18.10 -9.38 4.44
N GLU A 66 16.83 -9.76 4.43
CA GLU A 66 16.33 -11.01 3.84
C GLU A 66 16.65 -11.12 2.34
N MET A 67 16.55 -10.02 1.60
CA MET A 67 16.86 -9.98 0.17
C MET A 67 18.36 -9.92 -0.14
N SER A 68 19.19 -9.57 0.82
CA SER A 68 20.65 -9.55 0.65
C SER A 68 21.29 -10.93 0.76
N ASP A 69 20.62 -11.87 1.43
CA ASP A 69 21.06 -13.26 1.56
C ASP A 69 20.50 -14.09 0.39
N PRO A 70 21.36 -14.70 -0.47
CA PRO A 70 20.90 -15.49 -1.62
C PRO A 70 19.98 -16.66 -1.25
N ALA A 71 20.24 -17.33 -0.13
CA ALA A 71 19.42 -18.46 0.33
C ALA A 71 18.03 -17.99 0.75
N ARG A 72 17.96 -16.89 1.48
CA ARG A 72 16.69 -16.28 1.91
C ARG A 72 15.91 -15.70 0.72
N LEU A 73 16.60 -15.10 -0.23
CA LEU A 73 16.00 -14.58 -1.44
C LEU A 73 15.34 -15.71 -2.26
N ALA A 74 16.04 -16.86 -2.44
CA ALA A 74 15.49 -18.01 -3.13
C ALA A 74 14.23 -18.56 -2.45
N PHE A 75 14.25 -18.68 -1.11
CA PHE A 75 13.08 -19.06 -0.31
C PHE A 75 11.89 -18.12 -0.56
N TRP A 76 12.10 -16.81 -0.53
CA TRP A 76 11.04 -15.83 -0.75
C TRP A 76 10.51 -15.82 -2.19
N GLN A 77 11.39 -16.06 -3.18
CA GLN A 77 10.98 -16.18 -4.58
C GLN A 77 10.07 -17.38 -4.81
N GLU A 78 10.40 -18.54 -4.23
CA GLU A 78 9.58 -19.74 -4.32
C GLU A 78 8.21 -19.53 -3.64
N ARG A 79 8.22 -18.97 -2.44
CA ARG A 79 6.99 -18.67 -1.69
C ARG A 79 6.09 -17.67 -2.43
N TYR A 80 6.68 -16.65 -3.04
CA TYR A 80 5.95 -15.67 -3.85
C TYR A 80 5.41 -16.29 -5.15
N ALA A 81 6.15 -17.17 -5.79
CA ALA A 81 5.66 -17.89 -6.95
C ALA A 81 4.42 -18.75 -6.61
N GLY A 82 4.43 -19.42 -5.45
CA GLY A 82 3.28 -20.14 -4.91
C GLY A 82 2.07 -19.21 -4.67
N TYR A 83 2.31 -18.04 -4.08
CA TYR A 83 1.29 -17.01 -3.90
C TYR A 83 0.66 -16.58 -5.23
N LYS A 84 1.48 -16.24 -6.24
CA LYS A 84 1.01 -15.81 -7.56
C LYS A 84 0.17 -16.89 -8.26
N LYS A 85 0.62 -18.15 -8.23
CA LYS A 85 -0.15 -19.27 -8.80
C LYS A 85 -1.53 -19.40 -8.17
N LEU A 86 -1.61 -19.25 -6.85
CA LEU A 86 -2.87 -19.35 -6.13
C LEU A 86 -3.73 -18.09 -6.33
N ALA A 87 -3.14 -16.90 -6.35
CA ALA A 87 -3.82 -15.63 -6.57
C ALA A 87 -4.47 -15.54 -7.95
N ASN A 88 -3.82 -16.10 -8.98
CA ASN A 88 -4.39 -16.18 -10.33
C ASN A 88 -5.65 -17.07 -10.39
N LYS A 89 -5.78 -18.05 -9.50
CA LYS A 89 -6.97 -18.89 -9.39
C LYS A 89 -8.03 -18.28 -8.48
N SER A 90 -7.62 -17.78 -7.34
CA SER A 90 -8.48 -17.12 -6.35
C SER A 90 -7.65 -16.25 -5.41
N LEU A 91 -7.78 -14.95 -5.56
CA LEU A 91 -7.06 -13.98 -4.74
C LEU A 91 -7.42 -14.08 -3.26
N SER A 92 -8.71 -14.22 -2.95
CA SER A 92 -9.20 -14.39 -1.58
C SER A 92 -8.58 -15.61 -0.90
N ARG A 93 -8.52 -16.75 -1.61
CA ARG A 93 -7.91 -17.99 -1.11
C ARG A 93 -6.40 -17.85 -0.90
N ALA A 94 -5.71 -17.16 -1.82
CA ALA A 94 -4.29 -16.89 -1.69
C ALA A 94 -3.99 -16.01 -0.47
N ASN A 95 -4.75 -14.93 -0.29
CA ASN A 95 -4.59 -14.03 0.85
C ASN A 95 -4.83 -14.74 2.18
N ARG A 96 -5.89 -15.53 2.30
CA ARG A 96 -6.15 -16.34 3.50
C ARG A 96 -5.01 -17.31 3.81
N ARG A 97 -4.51 -18.02 2.80
CA ARG A 97 -3.44 -19.00 2.98
C ARG A 97 -2.11 -18.38 3.41
N PHE A 98 -1.73 -17.25 2.81
CA PHE A 98 -0.42 -16.63 3.03
C PHE A 98 -0.40 -15.58 4.13
N PHE A 99 -1.53 -14.92 4.40
CA PHE A 99 -1.63 -13.82 5.36
C PHE A 99 -2.58 -14.11 6.53
N GLY A 100 -3.37 -15.16 6.48
CA GLY A 100 -4.37 -15.51 7.48
C GLY A 100 -5.74 -14.88 7.24
N ASP A 101 -6.77 -15.49 7.81
CA ASP A 101 -8.17 -15.09 7.58
C ASP A 101 -8.51 -13.69 8.08
N ASN A 102 -7.88 -13.25 9.17
CA ASN A 102 -8.14 -11.95 9.80
C ASN A 102 -7.18 -10.85 9.32
N SER A 103 -6.39 -11.10 8.29
CA SER A 103 -5.45 -10.12 7.77
C SER A 103 -6.15 -9.02 6.98
N THR A 104 -5.57 -7.82 6.99
CA THR A 104 -6.02 -6.70 6.14
C THR A 104 -5.98 -7.07 4.65
N ALA A 105 -5.04 -7.93 4.26
CA ALA A 105 -4.93 -8.42 2.87
C ALA A 105 -6.14 -9.29 2.48
N ALA A 106 -6.59 -10.18 3.36
CA ALA A 106 -7.78 -11.01 3.13
C ALA A 106 -9.06 -10.17 3.12
N ALA A 107 -9.19 -9.22 4.04
CA ALA A 107 -10.36 -8.35 4.13
C ALA A 107 -10.52 -7.39 2.95
N GLN A 108 -9.43 -6.99 2.30
CA GLN A 108 -9.42 -6.02 1.20
C GLN A 108 -9.19 -6.66 -0.16
N ASP A 109 -9.07 -7.98 -0.27
CA ASP A 109 -8.66 -8.70 -1.49
C ASP A 109 -7.43 -8.06 -2.17
N LYS A 110 -6.43 -7.69 -1.35
CA LYS A 110 -5.24 -6.98 -1.80
C LYS A 110 -4.29 -7.90 -2.54
N TYR A 111 -3.93 -7.53 -3.76
CA TYR A 111 -2.93 -8.23 -4.56
C TYR A 111 -1.54 -7.59 -4.41
N TYR A 112 -0.53 -8.41 -4.11
CA TYR A 112 0.87 -7.98 -4.02
C TYR A 112 1.59 -8.27 -5.34
N SER A 113 1.77 -7.24 -6.16
CA SER A 113 2.38 -7.34 -7.48
C SER A 113 3.91 -7.47 -7.46
N THR A 114 4.56 -7.15 -6.33
CA THR A 114 6.01 -7.19 -6.18
C THR A 114 6.45 -8.12 -5.07
N LEU A 115 7.58 -8.81 -5.27
CA LEU A 115 8.21 -9.67 -4.26
C LEU A 115 8.47 -8.89 -2.97
N ARG A 116 9.03 -7.69 -3.08
CA ARG A 116 9.32 -6.83 -1.91
C ARG A 116 8.06 -6.50 -1.11
N GLY A 117 6.98 -6.11 -1.78
CA GLY A 117 5.70 -5.83 -1.13
C GLY A 117 5.12 -7.05 -0.42
N PHE A 118 5.25 -8.22 -1.01
CA PHE A 118 4.85 -9.49 -0.42
C PHE A 118 5.66 -9.82 0.84
N ILE A 119 6.99 -9.69 0.80
CA ILE A 119 7.86 -9.94 1.95
C ILE A 119 7.54 -8.99 3.11
N ILE A 120 7.42 -7.69 2.84
CA ILE A 120 7.09 -6.69 3.86
C ILE A 120 5.75 -7.01 4.54
N ALA A 121 4.74 -7.41 3.78
CA ALA A 121 3.45 -7.79 4.32
C ALA A 121 3.53 -9.03 5.22
N GLN A 122 4.28 -10.05 4.81
CA GLN A 122 4.52 -11.27 5.61
C GLN A 122 5.23 -10.94 6.93
N LEU A 123 6.30 -10.17 6.89
CA LEU A 123 7.07 -9.78 8.07
C LEU A 123 6.27 -8.94 9.07
N ARG A 124 5.32 -8.14 8.60
CA ARG A 124 4.42 -7.39 9.48
C ARG A 124 3.47 -8.31 10.24
N ILE A 125 2.89 -9.29 9.56
CA ILE A 125 1.94 -10.22 10.16
C ILE A 125 2.63 -11.12 11.20
N GLU A 126 3.83 -11.61 10.91
CA GLU A 126 4.62 -12.42 11.86
C GLU A 126 4.92 -11.68 13.17
N ARG A 127 4.97 -10.34 13.14
CA ARG A 127 5.16 -9.52 14.35
C ARG A 127 3.87 -9.24 15.10
N GLU A 128 2.75 -9.14 14.41
CA GLU A 128 1.44 -8.92 15.05
C GLU A 128 0.94 -10.18 15.76
N THR A 129 1.47 -11.36 15.41
CA THR A 129 1.12 -12.66 16.00
C THR A 129 2.03 -13.09 17.15
N LYS A 130 3.12 -12.36 17.43
CA LYS A 130 4.02 -12.55 18.58
C LYS A 130 3.72 -11.56 19.69
#